data_3436130f429f684cf16bb3287eca62af
#
_entry.id   3436130f429f684cf16bb3287eca62af
#
_cell.length_a   1.000
_cell.length_b   1.000
_cell.length_c   1.000
_cell.angle_alpha   90.00
_cell.angle_beta   90.00
_cell.angle_gamma   90.00
#
_symmetry.space_group_name_H-M   'P 1'
#
loop_
_entity.id
_entity.type
_entity.pdbx_description
1 polymer ?
#
loop_
_entity_poly.entity_id
_entity_poly.type
_entity_poly.pdbx_seq_one_letter_code
_entity_poly.pdbx_strand_id
1 'polypeptide(L)' 'MAELKVFYDREGKTLTVWFTDRSQEYVCEETGDEVVLMKDRDGRVIGFEKLNFSVPDSDSLRVALETAPA' A
#
# COMPACT_ATOMS: atom_id res chain seq x y z
N MET A 1 8.48 4.52 17.11
CA MET A 1 8.45 3.21 16.43
C MET A 1 7.93 3.37 15.01
N ALA A 2 8.66 2.88 14.03
CA ALA A 2 8.18 2.89 12.65
C ALA A 2 7.32 1.65 12.40
N GLU A 3 6.25 1.83 11.64
CA GLU A 3 5.35 0.73 11.34
C GLU A 3 4.82 0.87 9.92
N LEU A 4 4.90 -0.20 9.15
CA LEU A 4 4.22 -0.30 7.86
C LEU A 4 2.96 -1.12 8.06
N LYS A 5 1.87 -0.64 7.50
CA LYS A 5 0.62 -1.40 7.48
C LYS A 5 0.39 -1.88 6.06
N VAL A 6 0.12 -3.17 5.93
CA VAL A 6 -0.17 -3.79 4.63
C VAL A 6 -1.55 -4.40 4.72
N PHE A 7 -2.42 -4.01 3.81
CA PHE A 7 -3.79 -4.49 3.78
C PHE A 7 -4.08 -5.10 2.42
N TYR A 8 -4.45 -6.38 2.42
CA TYR A 8 -4.82 -7.08 1.19
C TYR A 8 -6.31 -7.35 1.18
N ASP A 9 -7.01 -6.79 0.20
CA ASP A 9 -8.43 -7.03 -0.01
C ASP A 9 -8.58 -8.05 -1.13
N ARG A 10 -8.92 -9.29 -0.75
CA ARG A 10 -9.03 -10.37 -1.71
C ARG A 10 -10.20 -10.16 -2.68
N GLU A 11 -11.33 -9.70 -2.18
CA GLU A 11 -12.50 -9.46 -3.02
C GLU A 11 -12.30 -8.27 -3.95
N GLY A 12 -11.78 -7.18 -3.42
CA GLY A 12 -11.53 -5.97 -4.19
C GLY A 12 -10.29 -6.06 -5.06
N LYS A 13 -9.45 -7.07 -4.85
CA LYS A 13 -8.21 -7.28 -5.59
C LYS A 13 -7.30 -6.07 -5.50
N THR A 14 -7.09 -5.60 -4.28
CA THR A 14 -6.20 -4.46 -4.03
C THR A 14 -5.22 -4.79 -2.92
N LEU A 15 -4.05 -4.18 -3.01
CA LEU A 15 -3.04 -4.25 -1.98
C LEU A 15 -2.71 -2.83 -1.58
N THR A 16 -2.89 -2.49 -0.32
CA THR A 16 -2.64 -1.14 0.19
C THR A 16 -1.51 -1.18 1.20
N VAL A 17 -0.58 -0.24 1.06
CA VAL A 17 0.54 -0.12 1.99
C VAL A 17 0.55 1.31 2.53
N TRP A 18 0.61 1.45 3.86
CA TRP A 18 0.68 2.74 4.54
C TRP A 18 2.03 2.89 5.22
N PHE A 19 2.69 4.02 4.97
CA PHE A 19 3.99 4.35 5.58
C PHE A 19 3.83 5.15 6.86
N THR A 20 2.69 5.86 6.99
CA THR A 20 2.36 6.63 8.18
C THR A 20 0.88 6.41 8.49
N ASP A 21 0.36 7.16 9.45
CA ASP A 21 -1.04 7.05 9.84
C ASP A 21 -1.95 7.44 8.66
N ARG A 22 -2.86 6.55 8.30
CA ARG A 22 -3.80 6.78 7.20
C ARG A 22 -4.72 7.98 7.43
N SER A 23 -4.87 8.40 8.66
CA SER A 23 -5.68 9.59 8.98
C SER A 23 -5.07 10.87 8.41
N GLN A 24 -3.79 10.82 8.02
CA GLN A 24 -3.11 11.95 7.40
C GLN A 24 -3.39 12.05 5.89
N GLU A 25 -4.14 11.13 5.34
CA GLU A 25 -4.48 11.16 3.92
C GLU A 25 -5.25 12.44 3.58
N TYR A 26 -4.79 13.16 2.56
CA TYR A 26 -5.41 14.39 2.12
C TYR A 26 -5.90 14.27 0.68
N VAL A 27 -5.12 13.63 -0.19
CA VAL A 27 -5.46 13.48 -1.60
C VAL A 27 -4.93 12.15 -2.11
N CYS A 28 -5.68 11.56 -3.06
CA CYS A 28 -5.25 10.36 -3.78
C CYS A 28 -4.93 10.76 -5.21
N GLU A 29 -3.85 10.22 -5.74
CA GLU A 29 -3.41 10.51 -7.10
C GLU A 29 -3.21 9.22 -7.88
N GLU A 30 -3.90 9.09 -9.01
CA GLU A 30 -3.73 7.95 -9.89
C GLU A 30 -2.49 8.15 -10.75
N THR A 31 -1.69 7.10 -10.91
CA THR A 31 -0.45 7.18 -11.67
C THR A 31 -0.59 6.66 -13.10
N GLY A 32 -1.65 5.91 -13.38
CA GLY A 32 -1.81 5.29 -14.69
C GLY A 32 -1.27 3.87 -14.80
N ASP A 33 -0.57 3.41 -13.77
CA ASP A 33 -0.01 2.04 -13.74
C ASP A 33 -0.76 1.14 -12.76
N GLU A 34 -2.05 1.40 -12.58
CA GLU A 34 -2.87 0.68 -11.61
C GLU A 34 -2.36 0.86 -10.19
N VAL A 35 -1.73 2.00 -9.94
CA VAL A 35 -1.26 2.37 -8.61
C VAL A 35 -1.82 3.74 -8.26
N VAL A 36 -2.41 3.83 -7.07
CA VAL A 36 -2.91 5.09 -6.53
C VAL A 36 -1.99 5.49 -5.39
N LEU A 37 -1.51 6.73 -5.41
CA LEU A 37 -0.68 7.25 -4.35
C LEU A 37 -1.56 8.03 -3.37
N MET A 38 -1.37 7.77 -2.07
CA MET A 38 -2.01 8.56 -1.04
C MET A 38 -1.02 9.58 -0.51
N LYS A 39 -1.42 10.85 -0.46
CA LYS A 39 -0.55 11.94 -0.06
C LYS A 39 -1.15 12.74 1.08
N ASP A 40 -0.30 13.31 1.91
CA ASP A 40 -0.73 14.20 2.98
C ASP A 40 -0.86 15.63 2.47
N ARG A 41 -1.16 16.58 3.37
CA ARG A 41 -1.35 17.99 3.01
C ARG A 41 -0.10 18.62 2.40
N ASP A 42 1.07 18.12 2.74
CA ASP A 42 2.34 18.65 2.23
C ASP A 42 2.74 18.00 0.91
N GLY A 43 1.91 17.12 0.37
CA GLY A 43 2.20 16.44 -0.88
C GLY A 43 3.15 15.26 -0.76
N ARG A 44 3.42 14.81 0.47
CA ARG A 44 4.28 13.64 0.68
C ARG A 44 3.48 12.38 0.46
N VAL A 45 4.10 11.38 -0.18
CA VAL A 45 3.46 10.08 -0.36
C VAL A 45 3.51 9.35 0.98
N ILE A 46 2.35 9.04 1.53
CA ILE A 46 2.23 8.34 2.81
C ILE A 46 1.72 6.91 2.65
N GLY A 47 1.40 6.51 1.42
CA GLY A 47 0.97 5.16 1.14
C GLY A 47 0.67 5.00 -0.33
N PHE A 48 0.38 3.77 -0.72
CA PHE A 48 -0.08 3.50 -2.10
C PHE A 48 -1.04 2.32 -2.09
N GLU A 49 -1.85 2.26 -3.15
CA GLU A 49 -2.75 1.14 -3.39
C GLU A 49 -2.47 0.59 -4.78
N LYS A 50 -2.18 -0.71 -4.83
CA LYS A 50 -2.03 -1.41 -6.12
C LYS A 50 -3.38 -2.02 -6.48
N LEU A 51 -3.89 -1.63 -7.64
CA LEU A 51 -5.16 -2.16 -8.16
C LEU A 51 -4.89 -3.44 -8.96
N ASN A 52 -5.93 -4.26 -9.09
CA ASN A 52 -5.86 -5.51 -9.85
C ASN A 52 -4.73 -6.41 -9.36
N PHE A 53 -4.57 -6.47 -8.05
CA PHE A 53 -3.60 -7.34 -7.40
C PHE A 53 -4.36 -8.50 -6.76
N SER A 54 -4.00 -9.71 -7.16
CA SER A 54 -4.65 -10.88 -6.57
C SER A 54 -3.69 -12.05 -6.53
N VAL A 55 -3.92 -12.92 -5.56
CA VAL A 55 -3.24 -14.22 -5.50
C VAL A 55 -4.30 -15.29 -5.68
N PRO A 56 -3.92 -16.48 -6.22
CA PRO A 56 -4.89 -17.57 -6.37
C PRO A 56 -5.53 -17.94 -5.04
N ASP A 57 -6.78 -18.36 -5.08
CA ASP A 57 -7.51 -18.73 -3.86
C ASP A 57 -6.82 -19.84 -3.07
N SER A 58 -6.06 -20.69 -3.77
CA SER A 58 -5.34 -21.79 -3.12
C SER A 58 -4.07 -21.33 -2.40
N ASP A 59 -3.63 -20.08 -2.65
CA ASP A 59 -2.42 -19.54 -2.05
C ASP A 59 -2.74 -18.60 -0.91
N SER A 60 -1.78 -18.42 -0.02
CA SER A 60 -1.83 -17.36 0.99
C SER A 60 -0.78 -16.32 0.65
N LEU A 61 -1.11 -15.05 0.90
CA LEU A 61 -0.16 -13.96 0.69
C LEU A 61 0.75 -13.86 1.92
N ARG A 62 2.05 -13.78 1.66
CA ARG A 62 3.03 -13.60 2.73
C ARG A 62 3.82 -12.33 2.43
N VAL A 63 4.12 -11.60 3.50
CA VAL A 63 4.96 -10.41 3.40
C VAL A 63 6.29 -10.73 4.09
N ALA A 64 7.38 -10.60 3.34
CA ALA A 64 8.71 -10.82 3.90
C ALA A 64 9.41 -9.48 4.06
N LEU A 65 9.97 -9.25 5.23
CA LEU A 65 10.77 -8.05 5.48
C LEU A 65 12.24 -8.41 5.36
N GLU A 66 12.93 -7.75 4.45
CA GLU A 66 14.36 -7.92 4.28
C GLU A 66 15.03 -6.57 4.46
N THR A 67 16.10 -6.54 5.23
CA THR A 67 16.82 -5.31 5.52
C THR A 67 18.21 -5.39 4.92
N ALA A 68 18.56 -4.40 4.11
CA ALA A 68 19.90 -4.34 3.53
C ALA A 68 20.92 -4.09 4.64
N PRO A 69 22.14 -4.64 4.52
CA PRO A 69 23.19 -4.36 5.48
C PRO A 69 23.55 -2.88 5.45
N ALA A 70 23.85 -2.34 6.64
CA ALA A 70 24.27 -0.94 6.78
C ALA A 70 25.67 -0.72 6.23
#